data_4f653876fbacfabc99a8e2fb625313e5
#
_entry.id   4f653876fbacfabc99a8e2fb625313e5
#
_cell.length_a   1.000
_cell.length_b   1.000
_cell.length_c   1.000
_cell.angle_alpha   90.00
_cell.angle_beta   90.00
_cell.angle_gamma   90.00
#
_symmetry.space_group_name_H-M   'P 1'
#
loop_
_entity.id
_entity.type
_entity.pdbx_description
1 polymer ?
#
loop_
_entity_poly.entity_id
_entity_poly.type
_entity_poly.pdbx_seq_one_letter_code
_entity_poly.pdbx_strand_id
1 'polypeptide(L)'
;MNRLLNNPEQVVDEMLAGYIASYPDRFCKLDGYHVLLNKNEKDKVSIVIGAGGGNEPWPIGYVGEGLADACSLGNVFAAPTAKSILNAIRYVPNEKGVLCIATNHAGDVL
;
A
#
# COMPACT_ATOMS: atom_id res chain seq x y z
N MET A 1 -23.45 -17.72 -5.54
CA MET A 1 -23.53 -16.51 -4.71
C MET A 1 -23.18 -15.30 -5.56
N ASN A 2 -24.03 -14.30 -5.58
CA ASN A 2 -23.73 -13.04 -6.27
C ASN A 2 -22.75 -12.21 -5.44
N ARG A 3 -21.68 -11.76 -6.05
CA ARG A 3 -20.65 -10.94 -5.43
C ARG A 3 -20.51 -9.63 -6.19
N LEU A 4 -20.22 -8.56 -5.48
CA LEU A 4 -19.98 -7.24 -6.07
C LEU A 4 -18.49 -7.10 -6.45
N LEU A 5 -18.02 -7.98 -7.30
CA LEU A 5 -16.65 -7.96 -7.83
C LEU A 5 -16.63 -8.53 -9.25
N ASN A 6 -15.64 -8.15 -10.02
CA ASN A 6 -15.43 -8.66 -11.37
C ASN A 6 -14.59 -9.96 -11.31
N ASN A 7 -13.32 -9.90 -11.69
CA ASN A 7 -12.41 -11.02 -11.56
C ASN A 7 -11.82 -11.07 -10.14
N PRO A 8 -12.00 -12.16 -9.37
CA PRO A 8 -11.44 -12.28 -8.02
C PRO A 8 -9.92 -12.09 -7.94
N GLU A 9 -9.19 -12.44 -8.98
CA GLU A 9 -7.73 -12.28 -9.03
C GLU A 9 -7.29 -10.81 -9.13
N GLN A 10 -8.20 -9.91 -9.52
CA GLN A 10 -7.93 -8.50 -9.74
C GLN A 10 -8.57 -7.57 -8.71
N VAL A 11 -9.11 -8.13 -7.63
CA VAL A 11 -9.83 -7.35 -6.62
C VAL A 11 -8.97 -6.24 -6.04
N VAL A 12 -7.72 -6.52 -5.69
CA VAL A 12 -6.82 -5.53 -5.08
C VAL A 12 -6.41 -4.45 -6.10
N ASP A 13 -6.11 -4.85 -7.34
CA ASP A 13 -5.80 -3.89 -8.41
C ASP A 13 -6.96 -2.95 -8.68
N GLU A 14 -8.17 -3.49 -8.80
CA GLU A 14 -9.37 -2.69 -9.07
C GLU A 14 -9.74 -1.80 -7.88
N MET A 15 -9.58 -2.29 -6.66
CA MET A 15 -9.82 -1.51 -5.45
C MET A 15 -8.86 -0.33 -5.36
N LEU A 16 -7.55 -0.57 -5.57
CA LEU A 16 -6.55 0.51 -5.59
C LEU A 16 -6.81 1.52 -6.71
N ALA A 17 -7.17 1.04 -7.90
CA ALA A 17 -7.52 1.93 -9.01
C ALA A 17 -8.70 2.83 -8.67
N GLY A 18 -9.74 2.28 -8.05
CA GLY A 18 -10.92 3.06 -7.61
C GLY A 18 -10.58 4.05 -6.49
N TYR A 19 -9.76 3.62 -5.54
CA TYR A 19 -9.30 4.48 -4.44
C TYR A 19 -8.50 5.69 -4.96
N ILE A 20 -7.56 5.45 -5.88
CA ILE A 20 -6.76 6.51 -6.52
C ILE A 20 -7.64 7.42 -7.38
N ALA A 21 -8.56 6.86 -8.16
CA ALA A 21 -9.48 7.64 -8.98
C ALA A 21 -10.38 8.56 -8.15
N SER A 22 -10.70 8.16 -6.91
CA SER A 22 -11.48 8.99 -5.98
C SER A 22 -10.68 10.18 -5.42
N TYR A 23 -9.35 10.05 -5.33
CA TYR A 23 -8.45 11.06 -4.78
C TYR A 23 -7.19 11.24 -5.64
N PRO A 24 -7.35 11.61 -6.92
CA PRO A 24 -6.21 11.60 -7.86
C PRO A 24 -5.13 12.62 -7.55
N ASP A 25 -5.46 13.68 -6.81
CA ASP A 25 -4.50 14.71 -6.39
C ASP A 25 -3.64 14.25 -5.19
N ARG A 26 -4.06 13.18 -4.51
CA ARG A 26 -3.43 12.73 -3.27
C ARG A 26 -2.61 11.47 -3.43
N PHE A 27 -3.04 10.57 -4.30
CA PHE A 27 -2.48 9.23 -4.42
C PHE A 27 -2.07 8.86 -5.83
N CYS A 28 -1.06 8.00 -5.91
CA CYS A 28 -0.72 7.25 -7.11
C CYS A 28 -0.30 5.83 -6.74
N LYS A 29 -0.07 5.01 -7.74
CA LYS A 29 0.33 3.62 -7.56
C LYS A 29 1.74 3.42 -8.10
N LEU A 30 2.56 2.64 -7.41
CA LEU A 30 3.84 2.19 -7.95
C LEU A 30 3.57 1.16 -9.06
N ASP A 31 4.11 1.42 -10.23
CA ASP A 31 3.85 0.61 -11.41
C ASP A 31 4.32 -0.85 -11.23
N GLY A 32 3.44 -1.79 -11.55
CA GLY A 32 3.70 -3.23 -11.41
C GLY A 32 3.55 -3.81 -10.00
N TYR A 33 3.13 -3.02 -9.01
CA TYR A 33 2.99 -3.46 -7.61
C TYR A 33 1.71 -2.95 -6.98
N HIS A 34 1.18 -3.67 -5.98
CA HIS A 34 0.07 -3.21 -5.14
C HIS A 34 0.61 -2.24 -4.07
N VAL A 35 1.17 -1.13 -4.50
CA VAL A 35 1.73 -0.11 -3.61
C VAL A 35 1.03 1.21 -3.84
N LEU A 36 0.29 1.66 -2.83
CA LEU A 36 -0.30 2.99 -2.79
C LEU A 36 0.74 3.99 -2.31
N LEU A 37 0.86 5.11 -3.00
CA LEU A 37 1.82 6.16 -2.71
C LEU A 37 1.11 7.48 -2.42
N ASN A 38 1.62 8.22 -1.44
CA ASN A 38 1.27 9.62 -1.23
C ASN A 38 2.00 10.49 -2.26
N LYS A 39 1.25 11.24 -3.08
CA LYS A 39 1.85 12.15 -4.08
C LYS A 39 2.53 13.36 -3.48
N ASN A 40 2.12 13.76 -2.27
CA ASN A 40 2.61 14.96 -1.61
C ASN A 40 3.74 14.59 -0.64
N GLU A 41 4.87 14.20 -1.20
CA GLU A 41 6.07 13.83 -0.45
C GLU A 41 6.62 15.00 0.35
N LYS A 42 7.17 14.71 1.52
CA LYS A 42 7.79 15.72 2.40
C LYS A 42 9.18 15.28 2.84
N ASP A 43 10.02 16.25 3.15
CA ASP A 43 11.36 16.03 3.69
C ASP A 43 11.29 15.65 5.17
N LYS A 44 11.06 14.36 5.42
CA LYS A 44 10.92 13.76 6.75
C LYS A 44 11.37 12.30 6.70
N VAL A 45 11.44 11.66 7.86
CA VAL A 45 11.51 10.18 7.90
C VAL A 45 10.25 9.62 7.25
N SER A 46 10.40 8.86 6.18
CA SER A 46 9.27 8.27 5.47
C SER A 46 8.71 7.07 6.23
N ILE A 47 7.41 6.88 6.13
CA ILE A 47 6.71 5.74 6.75
C ILE A 47 6.16 4.85 5.65
N VAL A 48 6.57 3.58 5.64
CA VAL A 48 6.09 2.55 4.72
C VAL A 48 5.36 1.48 5.50
N ILE A 49 4.12 1.17 5.11
CA ILE A 49 3.33 0.11 5.73
C ILE A 49 3.30 -1.10 4.80
N GLY A 50 3.49 -2.30 5.37
CA GLY A 50 3.30 -3.57 4.68
C GLY A 50 2.22 -4.39 5.39
N ALA A 51 1.17 -4.79 4.66
CA ALA A 51 0.10 -5.59 5.23
C ALA A 51 -0.66 -6.38 4.16
N GLY A 52 -1.31 -7.46 4.57
CA GLY A 52 -2.21 -8.22 3.70
C GLY A 52 -3.43 -7.41 3.29
N GLY A 53 -4.04 -7.79 2.18
CA GLY A 53 -5.27 -7.20 1.68
C GLY A 53 -6.52 -7.92 2.19
N GLY A 54 -7.69 -7.33 1.93
CA GLY A 54 -9.00 -7.88 2.23
C GLY A 54 -9.73 -7.23 3.40
N ASN A 55 -9.05 -6.38 4.15
CA ASN A 55 -9.60 -5.67 5.31
C ASN A 55 -9.45 -4.15 5.20
N GLU A 56 -9.44 -3.64 3.97
CA GLU A 56 -9.40 -2.20 3.74
C GLU A 56 -10.59 -1.51 4.44
N PRO A 57 -10.41 -0.28 4.89
CA PRO A 57 -9.31 0.66 4.59
C PRO A 57 -8.03 0.47 5.40
N TRP A 58 -7.92 -0.54 6.24
CA TRP A 58 -6.63 -0.91 6.81
C TRP A 58 -5.77 -1.62 5.75
N PRO A 59 -4.51 -1.28 5.48
CA PRO A 59 -3.78 -0.13 6.06
C PRO A 59 -3.75 1.10 5.14
N ILE A 60 -4.35 1.06 3.95
CA ILE A 60 -4.28 2.14 2.96
C ILE A 60 -4.84 3.47 3.46
N GLY A 61 -5.80 3.44 4.38
CA GLY A 61 -6.38 4.63 4.96
C GLY A 61 -5.40 5.49 5.77
N TYR A 62 -4.23 4.96 6.10
CA TYR A 62 -3.17 5.70 6.78
C TYR A 62 -2.18 6.39 5.84
N VAL A 63 -2.27 6.14 4.53
CA VAL A 63 -1.44 6.83 3.55
C VAL A 63 -1.98 8.24 3.34
N GLY A 64 -1.16 9.24 3.59
CA GLY A 64 -1.55 10.62 3.43
C GLY A 64 -0.65 11.59 4.17
N GLU A 65 -0.98 12.87 4.06
CA GLU A 65 -0.20 13.93 4.67
C GLU A 65 -0.14 13.79 6.19
N GLY A 66 1.06 13.83 6.74
CA GLY A 66 1.30 13.72 8.18
C GLY A 66 1.29 12.28 8.71
N LEU A 67 1.11 11.27 7.85
CA LEU A 67 1.10 9.86 8.21
C LEU A 67 2.00 9.06 7.26
N ALA A 68 1.50 7.92 6.76
CA ALA A 68 2.32 7.06 5.89
C ALA A 68 2.50 7.64 4.49
N ASP A 69 3.66 7.38 3.91
CA ASP A 69 4.05 7.80 2.57
C ASP A 69 3.77 6.72 1.52
N ALA A 70 3.79 5.46 1.93
CA ALA A 70 3.47 4.34 1.07
C ALA A 70 2.83 3.19 1.86
N CYS A 71 2.00 2.42 1.17
CA CYS A 71 1.48 1.15 1.67
C CYS A 71 1.62 0.07 0.61
N SER A 72 2.34 -1.01 0.95
CA SER A 72 2.43 -2.21 0.13
C SER A 72 1.39 -3.22 0.60
N LEU A 73 0.45 -3.55 -0.29
CA LEU A 73 -0.62 -4.51 -0.02
C LEU A 73 -0.31 -5.89 -0.62
N GLY A 74 -0.64 -6.93 0.13
CA GLY A 74 -0.80 -8.26 -0.42
C GLY A 74 -2.15 -8.44 -1.14
N ASN A 75 -2.37 -9.60 -1.70
CA ASN A 75 -3.69 -10.00 -2.16
C ASN A 75 -4.63 -10.26 -0.98
N VAL A 76 -5.89 -10.54 -1.26
CA VAL A 76 -6.87 -10.85 -0.21
C VAL A 76 -6.37 -12.03 0.63
N PHE A 77 -6.24 -11.80 1.94
CA PHE A 77 -5.69 -12.75 2.92
C PHE A 77 -4.25 -13.24 2.62
N ALA A 78 -3.47 -12.45 1.91
CA ALA A 78 -2.06 -12.76 1.64
C ALA A 78 -1.18 -11.56 1.96
N ALA A 79 0.00 -11.83 2.53
CA ALA A 79 0.99 -10.79 2.81
C ALA A 79 1.59 -10.22 1.51
N PRO A 80 2.07 -8.97 1.52
CA PRO A 80 2.83 -8.44 0.40
C PRO A 80 4.18 -9.15 0.29
N THR A 81 4.73 -9.20 -0.91
CA THR A 81 6.07 -9.75 -1.09
C THR A 81 7.14 -8.81 -0.54
N ALA A 82 8.25 -9.36 -0.07
CA ALA A 82 9.40 -8.57 0.35
C ALA A 82 9.89 -7.62 -0.76
N LYS A 83 9.81 -8.07 -2.01
CA LYS A 83 10.17 -7.25 -3.18
C LYS A 83 9.25 -6.03 -3.32
N SER A 84 7.96 -6.19 -3.09
CA SER A 84 7.00 -5.08 -3.14
C SER A 84 7.30 -4.04 -2.07
N ILE A 85 7.53 -4.47 -0.83
CA ILE A 85 7.91 -3.58 0.28
C ILE A 85 9.24 -2.88 -0.01
N LEU A 86 10.24 -3.61 -0.50
CA LEU A 86 11.55 -3.03 -0.84
C LEU A 86 11.43 -1.95 -1.91
N ASN A 87 10.61 -2.16 -2.92
CA ASN A 87 10.39 -1.15 -3.96
C ASN A 87 9.64 0.07 -3.42
N ALA A 88 8.70 -0.11 -2.51
CA ALA A 88 8.06 1.01 -1.82
C ALA A 88 9.09 1.83 -1.04
N ILE A 89 9.96 1.17 -0.27
CA ILE A 89 11.04 1.82 0.50
C ILE A 89 11.99 2.60 -0.41
N ARG A 90 12.33 2.04 -1.58
CA ARG A 90 13.24 2.69 -2.54
C ARG A 90 12.60 3.88 -3.23
N TYR A 91 11.29 3.86 -3.38
CA TYR A 91 10.56 4.92 -4.09
C TYR A 91 10.32 6.15 -3.21
N VAL A 92 9.98 5.97 -1.93
CA VAL A 92 9.76 7.11 -1.03
C VAL A 92 11.07 7.85 -0.74
N PRO A 93 11.02 9.15 -0.37
CA PRO A 93 12.20 9.84 0.11
C PRO A 93 12.82 9.09 1.28
N ASN A 94 14.10 8.74 1.20
CA ASN A 94 14.74 7.87 2.19
C ASN A 94 16.03 8.44 2.80
N GLU A 95 16.36 9.67 2.46
CA GLU A 95 17.60 10.33 2.93
C GLU A 95 17.62 10.48 4.46
N LYS A 96 16.46 10.70 5.08
CA LYS A 96 16.32 10.81 6.55
C LYS A 96 15.98 9.47 7.20
N GLY A 97 15.95 8.40 6.43
CA GLY A 97 15.57 7.07 6.89
C GLY A 97 14.10 6.73 6.60
N VAL A 98 13.77 5.46 6.78
CA VAL A 98 12.43 4.91 6.58
C VAL A 98 12.02 4.11 7.79
N LEU A 99 10.87 4.44 8.35
CA LEU A 99 10.18 3.61 9.34
C LEU A 99 9.27 2.64 8.60
N CYS A 100 9.56 1.35 8.69
CA CYS A 100 8.71 0.32 8.11
C CYS A 100 7.81 -0.28 9.20
N ILE A 101 6.50 -0.26 8.96
CA ILE A 101 5.49 -0.83 9.86
C ILE A 101 4.86 -2.02 9.17
N ALA A 102 5.02 -3.20 9.75
CA ALA A 102 4.39 -4.42 9.26
C ALA A 102 3.43 -4.98 10.30
N THR A 103 2.35 -5.61 9.83
CA THR A 103 1.45 -6.33 10.72
C THR A 103 2.16 -7.56 11.30
N ASN A 104 1.87 -7.89 12.55
CA ASN A 104 2.48 -9.03 13.23
C ASN A 104 1.65 -10.31 13.02
N HIS A 105 1.29 -10.58 11.77
CA HIS A 105 0.69 -11.83 11.36
C HIS A 105 1.75 -12.77 10.79
N ALA A 106 1.56 -14.08 10.88
CA ALA A 106 2.59 -15.05 10.46
C ALA A 106 3.06 -14.85 9.02
N GLY A 107 2.13 -14.57 8.09
CA GLY A 107 2.46 -14.31 6.69
C GLY A 107 3.25 -13.01 6.47
N ASP A 108 3.05 -12.02 7.31
CA ASP A 108 3.76 -10.73 7.22
C ASP A 108 5.17 -10.80 7.83
N VAL A 109 5.36 -11.69 8.80
CA VAL A 109 6.63 -11.87 9.51
C VAL A 109 7.60 -12.76 8.73
N LEU A 110 7.07 -13.76 8.03
CA LEU A 110 7.86 -14.73 7.26
C LEU A 110 8.15 -14.21 5.84
#